data_36748db399e0d4fc5e6e6b6546c0f235
#
_entry.id   36748db399e0d4fc5e6e6b6546c0f235
#
_cell.length_a   1.000
_cell.length_b   1.000
_cell.length_c   1.000
_cell.angle_alpha   90.00
_cell.angle_beta   90.00
_cell.angle_gamma   90.00
#
_symmetry.space_group_name_H-M   'P 1'
#
loop_
_entity.id
_entity.type
_entity.pdbx_description
1 polymer ?
#
loop_
_entity_poly.entity_id
_entity_poly.type
_entity_poly.pdbx_seq_one_letter_code
_entity_poly.pdbx_strand_id
1 'polypeptide(L)' 'MEKLDRITNLGETVFGKEAFHQFLKLPQPIFNGRTPWEMIEHGEADRVLGVLASEYEGLGF' A
#
# COMPACT_ATOMS: atom_id res chain seq x y z
N MET A 1 -10.66 -5.65 11.06
CA MET A 1 -10.21 -4.86 9.98
C MET A 1 -9.52 -5.63 8.91
N GLU A 2 -10.32 -6.37 8.16
CA GLU A 2 -9.79 -7.25 7.13
C GLU A 2 -8.99 -6.51 6.06
N LYS A 3 -9.44 -5.29 5.71
CA LYS A 3 -8.78 -4.52 4.67
C LYS A 3 -7.38 -4.08 5.08
N LEU A 4 -7.21 -3.66 6.33
CA LEU A 4 -5.90 -3.30 6.83
C LEU A 4 -4.97 -4.51 6.90
N ASP A 5 -5.50 -5.65 7.30
CA ASP A 5 -4.73 -6.90 7.32
C ASP A 5 -4.25 -7.27 5.92
N ARG A 6 -5.12 -7.12 4.92
CA ARG A 6 -4.75 -7.39 3.53
C ARG A 6 -3.67 -6.46 3.05
N ILE A 7 -3.80 -5.17 3.35
CA ILE A 7 -2.79 -4.18 2.96
C ILE A 7 -1.45 -4.54 3.58
N THR A 8 -1.44 -4.85 4.87
CA THR A 8 -0.22 -5.20 5.58
C THR A 8 0.42 -6.46 4.99
N ASN A 9 -0.36 -7.52 4.84
CA ASN A 9 0.16 -8.78 4.32
C ASN A 9 0.69 -8.62 2.90
N LEU A 10 -0.07 -7.98 2.04
CA LEU A 10 0.33 -7.80 0.66
C LEU A 10 1.53 -6.86 0.54
N GLY A 11 1.52 -5.77 1.31
CA GLY A 11 2.61 -4.82 1.30
C GLY A 11 3.93 -5.45 1.77
N GLU A 12 3.86 -6.24 2.82
CA GLU A 12 5.05 -6.92 3.33
C GLU A 12 5.54 -7.98 2.35
N THR A 13 4.62 -8.62 1.62
CA THR A 13 5.00 -9.60 0.60
C THR A 13 5.70 -8.92 -0.57
N VAL A 14 5.21 -7.76 -1.00
CA VAL A 14 5.75 -7.04 -2.15
C VAL A 14 7.07 -6.35 -1.82
N PHE A 15 7.12 -5.64 -0.71
CA PHE A 15 8.25 -4.77 -0.38
C PHE A 15 9.16 -5.30 0.72
N GLY A 16 8.70 -6.23 1.54
CA GLY A 16 9.35 -6.57 2.79
C GLY A 16 8.90 -5.61 3.89
N LYS A 17 9.14 -6.02 5.13
CA LYS A 17 8.58 -5.32 6.28
C LYS A 17 9.04 -3.88 6.40
N GLU A 18 10.35 -3.66 6.33
CA GLU A 18 10.89 -2.31 6.49
C GLU A 18 10.54 -1.40 5.34
N ALA A 19 10.66 -1.89 4.11
CA ALA A 19 10.34 -1.09 2.93
C ALA A 19 8.85 -0.75 2.90
N PHE A 20 8.00 -1.65 3.36
CA PHE A 20 6.57 -1.37 3.44
C PHE A 20 6.28 -0.25 4.44
N HIS A 21 6.96 -0.25 5.60
CA HIS A 21 6.81 0.82 6.56
C HIS A 21 7.20 2.17 5.97
N GLN A 22 8.29 2.21 5.21
CA GLN A 22 8.71 3.44 4.57
C GLN A 22 7.73 3.86 3.48
N PHE A 23 7.23 2.90 2.71
CA PHE A 23 6.23 3.18 1.68
C PHE A 23 5.02 3.90 2.27
N LEU A 24 4.56 3.47 3.44
CA LEU A 24 3.40 4.08 4.09
C LEU A 24 3.61 5.55 4.44
N LYS A 25 4.85 5.97 4.62
CA LYS A 25 5.18 7.33 5.05
C LYS A 25 5.63 8.23 3.91
N LEU A 26 5.79 7.69 2.70
CA LEU A 26 6.29 8.47 1.58
C LEU A 26 5.15 8.95 0.69
N PRO A 27 5.14 10.25 0.33
CA PRO A 27 4.15 10.74 -0.62
C PRO A 27 4.29 10.02 -1.95
N GLN A 28 3.15 9.66 -2.54
CA GLN A 28 3.12 8.92 -3.80
C GLN A 28 2.48 9.77 -4.89
N PRO A 29 3.12 9.88 -6.06
CA PRO A 29 2.52 10.62 -7.17
C PRO A 29 1.14 10.09 -7.56
N ILE A 30 0.95 8.77 -7.47
CA ILE A 30 -0.33 8.14 -7.81
C ILE A 30 -1.45 8.57 -6.86
N PHE A 31 -1.10 9.09 -5.69
CA PHE A 31 -2.06 9.60 -4.70
C PHE A 31 -2.05 11.12 -4.63
N ASN A 32 -1.58 11.78 -5.67
CA ASN A 32 -1.51 13.24 -5.73
C ASN A 32 -0.63 13.83 -4.63
N GLY A 33 0.44 13.14 -4.28
CA GLY A 33 1.38 13.58 -3.27
C GLY A 33 1.01 13.21 -1.85
N ARG A 34 -0.09 12.48 -1.66
CA ARG A 34 -0.45 11.99 -0.33
C ARG A 34 0.29 10.70 -0.02
N THR A 35 0.50 10.46 1.28
CA THR A 35 1.09 9.19 1.69
C THR A 35 0.02 8.09 1.69
N PRO A 36 0.41 6.83 1.49
CA PRO A 36 -0.54 5.73 1.63
C PRO A 36 -1.22 5.72 3.00
N TRP A 37 -0.50 6.12 4.05
CA TRP A 37 -1.08 6.21 5.38
C TRP A 37 -2.23 7.22 5.43
N GLU A 38 -2.04 8.39 4.81
CA GLU A 38 -3.09 9.38 4.73
C GLU A 38 -4.31 8.86 3.98
N MET A 39 -4.08 8.11 2.89
CA MET A 39 -5.18 7.51 2.14
C MET A 39 -6.01 6.57 3.02
N ILE A 40 -5.33 5.75 3.82
CA ILE A 40 -6.01 4.84 4.74
C ILE A 40 -6.82 5.60 5.77
N GLU A 41 -6.23 6.66 6.35
CA GLU A 41 -6.91 7.47 7.35
C GLU A 41 -8.14 8.18 6.81
N HIS A 42 -8.13 8.52 5.54
CA HIS A 42 -9.25 9.21 4.91
C HIS A 42 -10.27 8.25 4.27
N GLY A 43 -10.19 6.98 4.61
CA GLY A 43 -11.17 6.01 4.12
C GLY A 43 -10.94 5.53 2.69
N GLU A 44 -9.74 5.76 2.15
CA GLU A 44 -9.42 5.36 0.78
C GLU A 44 -8.44 4.19 0.75
N ALA A 45 -8.55 3.30 1.73
CA ALA A 45 -7.70 2.12 1.82
C ALA A 45 -7.79 1.22 0.59
N ASP A 46 -8.94 1.22 -0.10
CA ASP A 46 -9.12 0.44 -1.32
C ASP A 46 -8.12 0.83 -2.39
N ARG A 47 -7.79 2.12 -2.48
CA ARG A 47 -6.84 2.60 -3.48
C ARG A 47 -5.44 2.12 -3.18
N VAL A 48 -5.07 2.11 -1.91
CA VAL A 48 -3.77 1.59 -1.48
C VAL A 48 -3.70 0.09 -1.79
N LEU A 49 -4.74 -0.64 -1.46
CA LEU A 49 -4.80 -2.07 -1.74
C LEU A 49 -4.68 -2.34 -3.24
N GLY A 50 -5.34 -1.53 -4.07
CA GLY A 50 -5.26 -1.66 -5.52
C GLY A 50 -3.84 -1.49 -6.04
N VAL A 51 -3.12 -0.50 -5.53
CA VAL A 51 -1.72 -0.28 -5.91
C VAL A 51 -0.85 -1.46 -5.53
N LEU A 52 -1.02 -1.97 -4.30
CA LEU A 52 -0.24 -3.12 -3.84
C LEU A 52 -0.55 -4.38 -4.64
N ALA A 53 -1.82 -4.59 -4.99
CA ALA A 53 -2.21 -5.74 -5.80
C ALA A 53 -1.58 -5.65 -7.20
N SER A 54 -1.55 -4.45 -7.77
CA SER A 54 -0.92 -4.22 -9.06
C SER A 54 0.57 -4.53 -9.03
N GLU A 55 1.25 -4.09 -7.96
CA GLU A 55 2.67 -4.38 -7.78
C GLU A 55 2.92 -5.86 -7.62
N TYR A 56 2.06 -6.54 -6.87
CA TYR A 56 2.16 -7.98 -6.68
C TYR A 56 2.05 -8.72 -8.01
N GLU A 57 1.09 -8.32 -8.85
CA GLU A 57 0.92 -8.92 -10.17
C GLU A 57 2.12 -8.65 -11.07
N GLY A 58 2.72 -7.48 -10.91
CA GLY A 58 3.89 -7.09 -11.68
C GLY A 58 5.15 -7.88 -11.34
N LEU A 59 5.13 -8.63 -10.24
CA LEU A 59 6.27 -9.49 -9.88
C LEU A 59 6.35 -10.77 -10.71
N GLY A 60 5.35 -11.04 -11.54
CA GLY A 60 5.39 -12.18 -12.45
C GLY A 60 4.94 -13.51 -11.86
N PHE A 61 4.17 -13.47 -10.82
CA PHE A 61 3.64 -14.68 -10.19
C PHE A 61 2.36 -15.17 -10.83
#